data_cb9494ab1f000f674238b0fe6db6c147
#
_entry.id   cb9494ab1f000f674238b0fe6db6c147
#
_cell.length_a   1.000
_cell.length_b   1.000
_cell.length_c   1.000
_cell.angle_alpha   90.00
_cell.angle_beta   90.00
_cell.angle_gamma   90.00
#
_symmetry.space_group_name_H-M   'P 1'
#
loop_
_entity.id
_entity.type
_entity.pdbx_description
1 polymer ?
#
loop_
_entity_poly.entity_id
_entity_poly.type
_entity_poly.pdbx_seq_one_letter_code
_entity_poly.pdbx_strand_id
1 'polypeptide(L)'
;MIPPAPPDDATIRQCLRQVIDPEAGCNIVDLGLVYRIDIAPPQVVVAMTMTSPACPLGDMITAEVREAIAPTLPPGWSADIRLVWEPPWQQSMMSDAARKHFGWQDDDDV
;
A
#
# COMPACT_ATOMS: atom_id res chain seq x y z
N MET A 1 -5.50 4.72 32.60
CA MET A 1 -5.16 5.01 31.18
C MET A 1 -5.27 3.75 30.37
N ILE A 2 -5.97 3.84 29.26
CA ILE A 2 -6.14 2.69 28.39
C ILE A 2 -4.98 2.64 27.42
N PRO A 3 -4.25 1.52 27.32
CA PRO A 3 -3.17 1.44 26.36
C PRO A 3 -3.70 1.56 24.94
N PRO A 4 -2.93 2.10 23.99
CA PRO A 4 -3.38 2.20 22.63
C PRO A 4 -3.65 0.81 22.06
N ALA A 5 -4.75 0.71 21.33
CA ALA A 5 -5.09 -0.55 20.69
C ALA A 5 -4.11 -0.82 19.55
N PRO A 6 -3.78 -2.09 19.27
CA PRO A 6 -2.97 -2.39 18.11
C PRO A 6 -3.72 -1.96 16.83
N PRO A 7 -3.00 -1.57 15.78
CA PRO A 7 -3.66 -1.23 14.53
C PRO A 7 -4.29 -2.46 13.90
N ASP A 8 -5.36 -2.25 13.15
CA ASP A 8 -5.97 -3.33 12.39
C ASP A 8 -5.71 -3.11 10.90
N ASP A 9 -6.12 -4.07 10.09
CA ASP A 9 -5.91 -4.02 8.65
C ASP A 9 -6.55 -2.77 8.05
N ALA A 10 -7.76 -2.45 8.46
CA ALA A 10 -8.47 -1.30 7.90
C ALA A 10 -7.76 0.01 8.21
N THR A 11 -7.24 0.13 9.43
CA THR A 11 -6.50 1.33 9.83
C THR A 11 -5.22 1.46 9.01
N ILE A 12 -4.50 0.36 8.83
CA ILE A 12 -3.26 0.38 8.06
C ILE A 12 -3.57 0.75 6.60
N ARG A 13 -4.60 0.17 6.01
CA ARG A 13 -4.96 0.51 4.62
C ARG A 13 -5.33 1.97 4.47
N GLN A 14 -6.00 2.52 5.46
CA GLN A 14 -6.36 3.94 5.43
C GLN A 14 -5.11 4.81 5.44
N CYS A 15 -4.11 4.44 6.23
CA CYS A 15 -2.83 5.14 6.22
C CYS A 15 -2.13 5.03 4.87
N LEU A 16 -2.18 3.86 4.27
CA LEU A 16 -1.51 3.62 2.99
C LEU A 16 -2.16 4.40 1.85
N ARG A 17 -3.43 4.77 1.97
CA ARG A 17 -4.07 5.60 0.96
C ARG A 17 -3.52 7.01 0.91
N GLN A 18 -2.70 7.39 1.88
CA GLN A 18 -2.02 8.67 1.85
C GLN A 18 -0.73 8.62 1.06
N VAL A 19 -0.27 7.44 0.71
CA VAL A 19 0.96 7.28 -0.05
C VAL A 19 0.61 7.26 -1.53
N ILE A 20 1.10 8.27 -2.26
CA ILE A 20 0.77 8.47 -3.66
C ILE A 20 1.98 8.08 -4.50
N ASP A 21 1.75 7.24 -5.51
CA ASP A 21 2.77 6.95 -6.51
C ASP A 21 2.85 8.17 -7.43
N PRO A 22 3.98 8.89 -7.43
CA PRO A 22 4.06 10.13 -8.22
C PRO A 22 4.00 9.90 -9.72
N GLU A 23 4.36 8.73 -10.19
CA GLU A 23 4.25 8.44 -11.61
C GLU A 23 2.81 8.19 -12.04
N ALA A 24 2.03 7.63 -11.15
CA ALA A 24 0.63 7.31 -11.45
C ALA A 24 -0.33 8.39 -10.97
N GLY A 25 0.07 9.19 -9.98
CA GLY A 25 -0.83 10.18 -9.41
C GLY A 25 -1.98 9.58 -8.63
N CYS A 26 -1.80 8.35 -8.14
CA CYS A 26 -2.86 7.61 -7.47
C CYS A 26 -2.26 6.88 -6.26
N ASN A 27 -3.07 6.68 -5.22
CA ASN A 27 -2.56 6.04 -4.02
C ASN A 27 -2.31 4.54 -4.27
N ILE A 28 -1.37 4.00 -3.49
CA ILE A 28 -0.88 2.64 -3.71
C ILE A 28 -1.92 1.58 -3.42
N VAL A 29 -2.89 1.86 -2.56
CA VAL A 29 -3.94 0.89 -2.27
C VAL A 29 -4.85 0.71 -3.47
N ASP A 30 -5.32 1.83 -4.04
CA ASP A 30 -6.21 1.78 -5.20
C ASP A 30 -5.49 1.27 -6.43
N LEU A 31 -4.17 1.50 -6.53
CA LEU A 31 -3.38 0.94 -7.62
C LEU A 31 -3.25 -0.59 -7.53
N GLY A 32 -3.58 -1.18 -6.38
CA GLY A 32 -3.43 -2.61 -6.22
C GLY A 32 -2.01 -3.04 -5.91
N LEU A 33 -1.19 -2.13 -5.39
CA LEU A 33 0.20 -2.45 -5.07
C LEU A 33 0.37 -3.12 -3.71
N VAL A 34 -0.62 -2.98 -2.82
CA VAL A 34 -0.55 -3.58 -1.50
C VAL A 34 -1.17 -4.97 -1.57
N TYR A 35 -0.34 -6.00 -1.43
CA TYR A 35 -0.80 -7.37 -1.56
C TYR A 35 -1.26 -7.95 -0.23
N ARG A 36 -0.60 -7.56 0.87
CA ARG A 36 -0.86 -8.22 2.13
C ARG A 36 -0.47 -7.32 3.29
N ILE A 37 -1.27 -7.34 4.34
CA ILE A 37 -0.99 -6.65 5.59
C ILE A 37 -1.13 -7.67 6.70
N ASP A 38 -0.03 -7.96 7.39
CA ASP A 38 -0.02 -8.90 8.52
C ASP A 38 0.25 -8.13 9.80
N ILE A 39 -0.67 -8.24 10.74
CA ILE A 39 -0.50 -7.65 12.06
C ILE A 39 0.08 -8.73 12.95
N ALA A 40 1.37 -8.67 13.17
CA ALA A 40 2.10 -9.68 13.96
C ALA A 40 2.84 -8.97 15.09
N PRO A 41 2.17 -8.74 16.24
CA PRO A 41 2.78 -7.97 17.30
C PRO A 41 4.16 -8.49 17.68
N PRO A 42 5.13 -7.62 17.89
CA PRO A 42 5.04 -6.15 17.89
C PRO A 42 5.38 -5.51 16.55
N GLN A 43 4.95 -6.09 15.44
CA GLN A 43 5.25 -5.49 14.16
C GLN A 43 4.08 -5.63 13.18
N VAL A 44 4.08 -4.77 12.19
CA VAL A 44 3.17 -4.84 11.05
C VAL A 44 4.01 -5.12 9.82
N VAL A 45 3.67 -6.16 9.08
CA VAL A 45 4.37 -6.52 7.85
C VAL A 45 3.47 -6.17 6.67
N VAL A 46 3.99 -5.38 5.75
CA VAL A 46 3.27 -5.00 4.54
C VAL A 46 4.01 -5.58 3.35
N ALA A 47 3.37 -6.48 2.62
CA ALA A 47 3.91 -7.00 1.37
C ALA A 47 3.28 -6.21 0.23
N MET A 48 4.12 -5.58 -0.58
CA MET A 48 3.65 -4.75 -1.67
C MET A 48 4.55 -4.92 -2.88
N THR A 49 4.07 -4.45 -4.02
CA THR A 49 4.82 -4.50 -5.25
C THR A 49 4.87 -3.13 -5.91
N MET A 50 5.57 -3.06 -7.03
CA MET A 50 5.59 -1.88 -7.89
C MET A 50 5.03 -2.26 -9.25
N THR A 51 4.66 -1.25 -10.04
CA THR A 51 4.15 -1.50 -11.38
C THR A 51 5.23 -2.00 -12.32
N SER A 52 6.49 -1.79 -11.97
CA SER A 52 7.61 -2.24 -12.78
C SER A 52 8.82 -2.50 -11.89
N PRO A 53 9.56 -3.60 -12.12
CA PRO A 53 10.79 -3.87 -11.36
C PRO A 53 11.87 -2.82 -11.60
N ALA A 54 11.79 -2.09 -12.70
CA ALA A 54 12.75 -1.05 -13.01
C ALA A 54 12.41 0.30 -12.38
N CYS A 55 11.34 0.38 -11.59
CA CYS A 55 10.91 1.63 -10.99
C CYS A 55 11.93 2.14 -9.99
N PRO A 56 12.53 3.32 -10.21
CA PRO A 56 13.51 3.85 -9.27
C PRO A 56 12.89 4.41 -7.99
N LEU A 57 11.57 4.45 -7.92
CA LEU A 57 10.86 5.03 -6.80
C LEU A 57 10.55 4.04 -5.70
N GLY A 58 10.93 2.77 -5.87
CA GLY A 58 10.58 1.73 -4.90
C GLY A 58 11.05 2.04 -3.50
N ASP A 59 12.31 2.49 -3.35
CA ASP A 59 12.84 2.82 -2.03
C ASP A 59 12.12 4.02 -1.42
N MET A 60 11.81 5.01 -2.24
CA MET A 60 11.10 6.19 -1.76
C MET A 60 9.70 5.82 -1.27
N ILE A 61 8.99 5.00 -2.05
CA ILE A 61 7.63 4.62 -1.70
C ILE A 61 7.61 3.75 -0.45
N THR A 62 8.54 2.82 -0.31
CA THR A 62 8.60 1.99 0.89
C THR A 62 8.89 2.83 2.13
N ALA A 63 9.74 3.84 2.00
CA ALA A 63 10.00 4.75 3.11
C ALA A 63 8.74 5.54 3.48
N GLU A 64 8.00 6.02 2.49
CA GLU A 64 6.77 6.75 2.75
C GLU A 64 5.71 5.85 3.40
N VAL A 65 5.64 4.59 2.99
CA VAL A 65 4.72 3.63 3.61
C VAL A 65 5.06 3.47 5.09
N ARG A 66 6.33 3.31 5.40
CA ARG A 66 6.76 3.16 6.78
C ARG A 66 6.39 4.40 7.60
N GLU A 67 6.61 5.57 7.04
CA GLU A 67 6.27 6.81 7.72
C GLU A 67 4.77 6.99 7.90
N ALA A 68 3.99 6.57 6.92
CA ALA A 68 2.54 6.70 7.00
C ALA A 68 1.95 5.81 8.09
N ILE A 69 2.54 4.65 8.32
CA ILE A 69 2.06 3.69 9.30
C ILE A 69 2.54 4.06 10.72
N ALA A 70 3.71 4.67 10.83
CA ALA A 70 4.36 4.89 12.12
C ALA A 70 3.44 5.51 13.18
N PRO A 71 2.63 6.54 12.87
CA PRO A 71 1.78 7.15 13.90
C PRO A 71 0.73 6.21 14.48
N THR A 72 0.40 5.12 13.79
CA THR A 72 -0.61 4.17 14.28
C THR A 72 0.00 3.09 15.16
N LEU A 73 1.33 3.01 15.22
CA LEU A 73 1.99 1.92 15.92
C LEU A 73 2.18 2.27 17.39
N PRO A 74 1.81 1.35 18.32
CA PRO A 74 2.11 1.55 19.72
C PRO A 74 3.62 1.56 19.97
N PRO A 75 4.05 2.08 21.14
CA PRO A 75 5.48 2.06 21.47
C PRO A 75 6.05 0.64 21.42
N GLY A 76 7.24 0.52 20.86
CA GLY A 76 7.91 -0.77 20.72
C GLY A 76 7.54 -1.54 19.47
N TRP A 77 6.59 -1.05 18.70
CA TRP A 77 6.23 -1.70 17.44
C TRP A 77 7.07 -1.17 16.29
N SER A 78 7.16 -1.96 15.24
CA SER A 78 7.87 -1.55 14.03
C SER A 78 7.06 -1.94 12.81
N ALA A 79 7.39 -1.32 11.67
CA ALA A 79 6.80 -1.67 10.38
C ALA A 79 7.87 -2.32 9.51
N ASP A 80 7.54 -3.45 8.92
CA ASP A 80 8.41 -4.17 8.00
C ASP A 80 7.75 -4.14 6.62
N ILE A 81 8.35 -3.41 5.70
CA ILE A 81 7.80 -3.24 4.36
C ILE A 81 8.61 -4.12 3.41
N ARG A 82 7.95 -5.05 2.75
CA ARG A 82 8.60 -6.01 1.87
C ARG A 82 8.12 -5.82 0.44
N LEU A 83 9.06 -5.64 -0.48
CA LEU A 83 8.75 -5.62 -1.89
C LEU A 83 8.72 -7.05 -2.41
N VAL A 84 7.63 -7.43 -3.05
CA VAL A 84 7.47 -8.74 -3.65
C VAL A 84 7.10 -8.58 -5.11
N TRP A 85 7.49 -9.53 -5.93
CA TRP A 85 7.28 -9.47 -7.37
C TRP A 85 6.38 -10.58 -7.89
N GLU A 86 5.87 -11.42 -6.98
CA GLU A 86 4.96 -12.49 -7.30
C GLU A 86 3.70 -12.35 -6.47
N PRO A 87 2.54 -12.36 -7.07
CA PRO A 87 2.31 -12.34 -8.51
C PRO A 87 2.66 -10.99 -9.12
N PRO A 88 2.98 -10.94 -10.42
CA PRO A 88 3.28 -9.65 -11.05
C PRO A 88 2.05 -8.78 -11.08
N TRP A 89 2.26 -7.48 -10.92
CA TRP A 89 1.17 -6.52 -10.92
C TRP A 89 0.49 -6.45 -12.28
N GLN A 90 -0.83 -6.31 -12.26
CA GLN A 90 -1.64 -6.16 -13.46
C GLN A 90 -2.69 -5.08 -13.23
N GLN A 91 -3.15 -4.49 -14.32
CA GLN A 91 -4.16 -3.44 -14.25
C GLN A 91 -5.45 -3.92 -13.58
N SER A 92 -5.76 -5.20 -13.70
CA SER A 92 -6.96 -5.77 -13.08
C SER A 92 -6.92 -5.69 -11.55
N MET A 93 -5.75 -5.46 -10.98
CA MET A 93 -5.59 -5.33 -9.53
C MET A 93 -5.98 -3.95 -9.02
N MET A 94 -6.18 -2.99 -9.91
CA MET A 94 -6.57 -1.65 -9.53
C MET A 94 -8.03 -1.62 -9.08
N SER A 95 -8.33 -0.72 -8.14
CA SER A 95 -9.71 -0.49 -7.73
C SER A 95 -10.46 0.22 -8.86
N ASP A 96 -11.79 0.21 -8.77
CA ASP A 96 -12.61 0.94 -9.74
C ASP A 96 -12.26 2.42 -9.74
N ALA A 97 -11.99 2.99 -8.58
CA ALA A 97 -11.64 4.40 -8.50
C ALA A 97 -10.35 4.70 -9.26
N ALA A 98 -9.35 3.81 -9.14
CA ALA A 98 -8.10 4.00 -9.86
C ALA A 98 -8.29 3.84 -11.36
N ARG A 99 -9.09 2.89 -11.78
CA ARG A 99 -9.36 2.72 -13.21
C ARG A 99 -10.02 3.94 -13.81
N LYS A 100 -10.95 4.53 -13.07
CA LYS A 100 -11.59 5.76 -13.54
C LYS A 100 -10.61 6.91 -13.61
N HIS A 101 -9.70 6.98 -12.66
CA HIS A 101 -8.68 8.02 -12.63
C HIS A 101 -7.83 7.98 -13.92
N PHE A 102 -7.53 6.79 -14.42
CA PHE A 102 -6.74 6.63 -15.62
C PHE A 102 -7.61 6.55 -16.89
N GLY A 103 -8.93 6.56 -16.76
CA GLY A 103 -9.80 6.39 -17.89
C GLY A 103 -9.93 4.95 -18.36
N TRP A 104 -9.50 3.99 -17.57
CA TRP A 104 -9.55 2.56 -17.90
C TRP A 104 -10.79 1.96 -17.25
N GLN A 105 -11.83 1.77 -18.02
CA GLN A 105 -13.07 1.19 -17.52
C GLN A 105 -13.34 -0.11 -18.25
N ASP A 106 -13.88 -1.08 -17.49
CA ASP A 106 -14.07 -2.41 -18.03
C ASP A 106 -15.04 -2.45 -19.18
N ASP A 107 -16.02 -1.57 -19.16
CA ASP A 107 -17.05 -1.55 -20.16
C ASP A 107 -16.69 -0.73 -21.37
N ASP A 108 -15.54 -0.12 -21.38
CA ASP A 108 -15.11 0.70 -22.47
C ASP A 108 -14.61 -0.08 -23.64
N ASP A 109 -14.40 -1.29 -23.40
CA ASP A 109 -13.87 -2.17 -24.39
C ASP A 109 -14.81 -2.38 -25.54
N VAL A 110 -15.94 -1.89 -25.45
CA VAL A 110 -16.90 -2.01 -26.50
C VAL A 110 -16.55 -1.15 -27.70
#